data_8a879f18d20ec1fa40a1bc5d45babb12
#
_entry.id   8a879f18d20ec1fa40a1bc5d45babb12
#
_cell.length_a   1.000
_cell.length_b   1.000
_cell.length_c   1.000
_cell.angle_alpha   90.00
_cell.angle_beta   90.00
_cell.angle_gamma   90.00
#
_symmetry.space_group_name_H-M   'P 1'
#
loop_
_entity.id
_entity.type
_entity.pdbx_description
1 polymer ?
#
loop_
_entity_poly.entity_id
_entity_poly.type
_entity_poly.pdbx_seq_one_letter_code
_entity_poly.pdbx_strand_id
1 'polypeptide(L)'
;MKNLLTILVAGSCLFLAGCSTDDGSGDTGSSKGRGAGGYEAMQKLGARTGGDVDCSAFKSQRQAQRYLLPGDPNGLDADGDGRACASLPCPCAEVKVQRTPAEQQAVRQSGTTFTAPVLWVSDGDTINVAKPGGGEEGIRLIGIDTPEVYGEVECGGPQASAAMKKLAVGRVRITTDPTQDRRDRYGRLLAYVNKGPVDLGRLMIARGLASVYVYDDYFKRFSSYNRAENSATDADRGSWKHCDITVD
;
A
#
# COMPACT_ATOMS: atom_id res chain seq x y z
N MET A 1 -35.87 36.67 41.51
CA MET A 1 -36.69 35.86 42.46
C MET A 1 -36.22 34.41 42.26
N LYS A 2 -35.46 33.96 43.24
CA LYS A 2 -35.67 32.75 44.08
C LYS A 2 -35.72 31.44 43.27
N ASN A 3 -34.98 30.38 43.53
CA ASN A 3 -34.15 29.80 44.63
C ASN A 3 -33.29 28.70 44.00
N LEU A 4 -32.06 28.58 44.19
CA LEU A 4 -31.25 27.83 45.16
C LEU A 4 -31.88 26.53 45.67
N LEU A 5 -31.29 25.35 45.28
CA LEU A 5 -31.13 24.25 46.21
C LEU A 5 -29.87 23.41 45.90
N THR A 6 -28.94 23.53 46.78
CA THR A 6 -27.74 22.71 46.93
C THR A 6 -28.09 21.44 47.68
N ILE A 7 -27.63 20.28 47.24
CA ILE A 7 -27.48 19.11 48.13
C ILE A 7 -26.12 18.49 47.91
N LEU A 8 -25.25 18.66 48.87
CA LEU A 8 -24.01 17.95 49.14
C LEU A 8 -24.42 16.61 49.84
N VAL A 9 -23.88 15.50 49.36
CA VAL A 9 -23.70 14.31 50.21
C VAL A 9 -22.29 13.78 49.95
N ALA A 10 -21.47 13.91 50.93
CA ALA A 10 -20.20 13.26 51.09
C ALA A 10 -20.40 11.79 51.52
N GLY A 11 -19.62 10.91 51.00
CA GLY A 11 -19.57 9.50 51.42
C GLY A 11 -18.21 8.90 51.10
N SER A 12 -17.41 8.78 52.12
CA SER A 12 -16.04 8.23 52.19
C SER A 12 -16.04 6.68 52.10
N CYS A 13 -14.82 6.19 51.80
CA CYS A 13 -14.24 4.86 52.11
C CYS A 13 -14.51 3.78 51.03
N LEU A 14 -13.60 2.95 50.62
CA LEU A 14 -12.45 2.30 51.26
C LEU A 14 -11.59 1.61 50.18
N PHE A 15 -10.30 1.54 50.38
CA PHE A 15 -9.34 0.72 49.64
C PHE A 15 -9.70 -0.76 49.63
N LEU A 16 -9.70 -1.40 48.45
CA LEU A 16 -9.32 -2.82 48.32
C LEU A 16 -8.66 -3.03 46.97
N ALA A 17 -7.46 -3.56 47.02
CA ALA A 17 -6.66 -4.00 45.89
C ALA A 17 -7.35 -5.22 45.21
N GLY A 18 -7.36 -5.28 43.89
CA GLY A 18 -7.85 -6.43 43.18
C GLY A 18 -7.66 -6.34 41.66
N CYS A 19 -6.67 -7.05 41.17
CA CYS A 19 -6.50 -7.66 39.84
C CYS A 19 -6.95 -6.88 38.60
N SER A 20 -5.98 -6.46 37.86
CA SER A 20 -6.09 -6.12 36.44
C SER A 20 -6.46 -7.38 35.64
N THR A 21 -7.64 -7.42 35.09
CA THR A 21 -7.95 -8.27 33.94
C THR A 21 -7.78 -7.41 32.71
N ASP A 22 -6.76 -7.71 31.93
CA ASP A 22 -6.60 -7.22 30.55
C ASP A 22 -7.73 -7.78 29.71
N ASP A 23 -8.78 -7.04 29.53
CA ASP A 23 -9.78 -7.31 28.49
C ASP A 23 -9.25 -6.78 27.16
N GLY A 24 -8.93 -7.74 26.28
CA GLY A 24 -8.50 -7.49 24.93
C GLY A 24 -9.51 -6.67 24.15
N SER A 25 -9.12 -5.44 23.83
CA SER A 25 -9.80 -4.64 22.81
C SER A 25 -9.69 -5.34 21.47
N GLY A 26 -10.80 -5.80 20.98
CA GLY A 26 -10.94 -6.34 19.62
C GLY A 26 -10.57 -5.27 18.60
N ASP A 27 -9.46 -5.50 17.93
CA ASP A 27 -9.05 -4.75 16.75
C ASP A 27 -10.00 -5.10 15.59
N THR A 28 -11.01 -4.28 15.39
CA THR A 28 -11.81 -4.29 14.16
C THR A 28 -11.00 -3.60 13.08
N GLY A 29 -10.01 -4.33 12.55
CA GLY A 29 -9.13 -3.84 11.50
C GLY A 29 -9.88 -3.53 10.22
N SER A 30 -10.14 -2.25 9.99
CA SER A 30 -10.46 -1.72 8.68
C SER A 30 -9.27 -1.93 7.77
N SER A 31 -9.45 -2.71 6.70
CA SER A 31 -8.42 -2.99 5.68
C SER A 31 -8.23 -1.78 4.77
N LYS A 32 -7.55 -0.74 5.23
CA LYS A 32 -7.10 0.38 4.39
C LYS A 32 -5.59 0.29 4.16
N GLY A 33 -5.22 0.28 2.88
CA GLY A 33 -3.93 0.63 2.29
C GLY A 33 -2.66 0.12 2.99
N ARG A 34 -2.14 -1.06 2.59
CA ARG A 34 -0.95 -1.68 3.22
C ARG A 34 0.31 -1.62 2.35
N GLY A 35 0.59 -0.51 1.69
CA GLY A 35 1.75 -0.49 0.79
C GLY A 35 2.93 0.38 1.24
N ALA A 36 2.68 1.61 1.60
CA ALA A 36 3.74 2.57 1.94
C ALA A 36 4.22 2.44 3.39
N GLY A 37 3.32 2.16 4.33
CA GLY A 37 3.64 2.09 5.76
C GLY A 37 4.64 1.02 6.17
N GLY A 38 4.77 -0.04 5.38
CA GLY A 38 5.69 -1.14 5.66
C GLY A 38 7.16 -0.73 5.60
N TYR A 39 7.55 0.04 4.59
CA TYR A 39 8.96 0.41 4.38
C TYR A 39 9.43 1.53 5.30
N GLU A 40 8.62 2.57 5.50
CA GLU A 40 8.95 3.61 6.50
C GLU A 40 8.98 3.08 7.92
N ALA A 41 8.03 2.20 8.29
CA ALA A 41 8.04 1.54 9.58
C ALA A 41 9.28 0.65 9.73
N MET A 42 9.77 0.05 8.65
CA MET A 42 11.00 -0.73 8.62
C MET A 42 12.25 0.13 8.80
N GLN A 43 12.32 1.29 8.14
CA GLN A 43 13.41 2.26 8.37
C GLN A 43 13.41 2.78 9.82
N LYS A 44 12.24 3.11 10.37
CA LYS A 44 12.10 3.49 11.79
C LYS A 44 12.47 2.37 12.75
N LEU A 45 12.14 1.12 12.37
CA LEU A 45 12.50 -0.07 13.15
C LEU A 45 14.01 -0.33 13.07
N GLY A 46 14.60 -0.27 11.86
CA GLY A 46 16.04 -0.38 11.65
C GLY A 46 16.83 0.71 12.37
N ALA A 47 16.34 1.94 12.41
CA ALA A 47 16.93 3.02 13.19
C ALA A 47 16.89 2.75 14.71
N ARG A 48 15.87 2.02 15.19
CA ARG A 48 15.76 1.63 16.61
C ARG A 48 16.61 0.42 16.98
N THR A 49 16.87 -0.47 16.02
CA THR A 49 17.59 -1.75 16.21
C THR A 49 19.05 -1.70 15.73
N GLY A 50 19.54 -0.56 15.28
CA GLY A 50 20.92 -0.43 14.80
C GLY A 50 21.11 -0.83 13.35
N GLY A 51 20.05 -0.84 12.55
CA GLY A 51 20.10 -1.06 11.08
C GLY A 51 19.79 -2.47 10.61
N ASP A 52 19.74 -3.45 11.49
CA ASP A 52 19.31 -4.81 11.18
C ASP A 52 17.94 -5.08 11.79
N VAL A 53 16.99 -5.52 10.98
CA VAL A 53 15.62 -5.85 11.40
C VAL A 53 15.48 -7.36 11.36
N ASP A 54 15.53 -7.99 12.52
CA ASP A 54 15.34 -9.42 12.69
C ASP A 54 13.97 -9.78 13.28
N CYS A 55 13.70 -11.06 13.44
CA CYS A 55 12.43 -11.56 13.95
C CYS A 55 12.10 -11.08 15.37
N SER A 56 13.08 -10.68 16.17
CA SER A 56 12.87 -10.18 17.54
C SER A 56 12.19 -8.80 17.59
N ALA A 57 12.23 -8.07 16.46
CA ALA A 57 11.58 -6.77 16.31
C ALA A 57 10.05 -6.85 16.20
N PHE A 58 9.49 -8.05 16.00
CA PHE A 58 8.07 -8.24 15.73
C PHE A 58 7.37 -9.02 16.84
N LYS A 59 6.11 -8.67 17.08
CA LYS A 59 5.27 -9.33 18.09
C LYS A 59 4.49 -10.52 17.55
N SER A 60 4.35 -10.63 16.23
CA SER A 60 3.61 -11.71 15.57
C SER A 60 4.12 -11.96 14.16
N GLN A 61 3.90 -13.20 13.66
CA GLN A 61 4.24 -13.60 12.30
C GLN A 61 3.56 -12.70 11.25
N ARG A 62 2.29 -12.33 11.45
CA ARG A 62 1.57 -11.42 10.55
C ARG A 62 2.23 -10.03 10.49
N GLN A 63 2.78 -9.56 11.60
CA GLN A 63 3.51 -8.30 11.60
C GLN A 63 4.81 -8.43 10.82
N ALA A 64 5.61 -9.47 11.05
CA ALA A 64 6.85 -9.72 10.33
C ALA A 64 6.63 -9.88 8.82
N GLN A 65 5.55 -10.57 8.43
CA GLN A 65 5.23 -10.80 7.01
C GLN A 65 5.10 -9.51 6.18
N ARG A 66 4.68 -8.42 6.78
CA ARG A 66 4.58 -7.11 6.11
C ARG A 66 5.93 -6.50 5.75
N TYR A 67 7.00 -7.04 6.34
CA TYR A 67 8.36 -6.53 6.21
C TYR A 67 9.25 -7.49 5.39
N LEU A 68 8.72 -8.61 4.94
CA LEU A 68 9.43 -9.51 4.05
C LEU A 68 9.59 -8.85 2.68
N LEU A 69 10.82 -8.55 2.33
CA LEU A 69 11.20 -7.92 1.05
C LEU A 69 11.66 -8.99 0.04
N PRO A 70 11.58 -8.71 -1.27
CA PRO A 70 12.13 -9.61 -2.28
C PRO A 70 13.62 -9.89 -2.06
N GLY A 71 13.98 -11.17 -2.07
CA GLY A 71 15.36 -11.60 -1.81
C GLY A 71 15.74 -11.57 -0.34
N ASP A 72 14.78 -11.31 0.53
CA ASP A 72 14.89 -11.33 1.99
C ASP A 72 16.21 -10.74 2.55
N PRO A 73 16.49 -9.44 2.28
CA PRO A 73 17.75 -8.83 2.68
C PRO A 73 17.95 -8.76 4.20
N ASN A 74 16.89 -9.02 4.97
CA ASN A 74 16.92 -9.00 6.44
C ASN A 74 16.88 -10.39 7.08
N GLY A 75 16.84 -11.46 6.28
CA GLY A 75 16.80 -12.84 6.78
C GLY A 75 15.54 -13.18 7.58
N LEU A 76 14.41 -12.57 7.26
CA LEU A 76 13.14 -12.81 7.95
C LEU A 76 12.50 -14.15 7.54
N ASP A 77 12.87 -14.69 6.38
CA ASP A 77 12.40 -15.95 5.80
C ASP A 77 13.60 -16.87 5.56
N ALA A 78 14.15 -17.41 6.63
CA ALA A 78 15.42 -18.15 6.60
C ALA A 78 15.35 -19.49 5.85
N ASP A 79 14.16 -20.08 5.73
CA ASP A 79 13.93 -21.37 5.02
C ASP A 79 13.38 -21.18 3.61
N GLY A 80 13.05 -19.94 3.21
CA GLY A 80 12.61 -19.59 1.88
C GLY A 80 11.19 -20.06 1.55
N ASP A 81 10.36 -20.32 2.57
CA ASP A 81 8.98 -20.81 2.38
C ASP A 81 7.96 -19.69 2.11
N GLY A 82 8.41 -18.43 2.12
CA GLY A 82 7.58 -17.24 1.92
C GLY A 82 6.93 -16.72 3.21
N ARG A 83 7.32 -17.26 4.37
CA ARG A 83 6.79 -16.86 5.69
C ARG A 83 7.86 -16.18 6.53
N ALA A 84 7.76 -14.88 6.66
CA ALA A 84 8.63 -14.16 7.57
C ALA A 84 8.45 -14.65 9.02
N CYS A 85 9.55 -14.99 9.69
CA CYS A 85 9.57 -15.29 11.12
C CYS A 85 8.51 -16.33 11.54
N ALA A 86 8.51 -17.49 10.90
CA ALA A 86 7.53 -18.56 11.11
C ALA A 86 7.41 -19.03 12.58
N SER A 87 8.44 -18.82 13.39
CA SER A 87 8.45 -19.13 14.83
C SER A 87 7.67 -18.15 15.71
N LEU A 88 7.28 -16.99 15.19
CA LEU A 88 6.53 -16.00 15.97
C LEU A 88 5.08 -16.44 16.22
N PRO A 89 4.46 -16.02 17.33
CA PRO A 89 3.08 -16.35 17.62
C PRO A 89 2.12 -15.76 16.60
N CYS A 90 0.96 -16.44 16.43
CA CYS A 90 -0.16 -15.88 15.68
C CYS A 90 -0.76 -14.64 16.42
N PRO A 91 -1.39 -13.72 15.70
CA PRO A 91 -2.01 -13.92 14.38
C PRO A 91 -1.00 -14.15 13.26
N CYS A 92 -1.19 -15.24 12.53
CA CYS A 92 -0.36 -15.59 11.38
C CYS A 92 -0.89 -14.93 10.12
N ALA A 93 0.00 -14.58 9.18
CA ALA A 93 -0.42 -14.20 7.84
C ALA A 93 -1.09 -15.41 7.16
N GLU A 94 -2.16 -15.16 6.44
CA GLU A 94 -2.69 -16.17 5.53
C GLU A 94 -1.67 -16.37 4.43
N VAL A 95 -1.01 -17.53 4.42
CA VAL A 95 -0.17 -17.93 3.29
C VAL A 95 -1.13 -18.30 2.17
N LYS A 96 -1.14 -17.54 1.11
CA LYS A 96 -1.84 -17.94 -0.10
C LYS A 96 -1.22 -19.26 -0.55
N VAL A 97 -2.06 -20.27 -0.71
CA VAL A 97 -1.67 -21.57 -1.26
C VAL A 97 -0.80 -21.31 -2.49
N GLN A 98 0.45 -21.76 -2.44
CA GLN A 98 1.34 -21.65 -3.59
C GLN A 98 0.65 -22.30 -4.78
N ARG A 99 0.39 -21.51 -5.81
CA ARG A 99 -0.16 -22.03 -7.05
C ARG A 99 0.75 -23.13 -7.54
N THR A 100 0.19 -24.24 -7.95
CA THR A 100 0.98 -25.34 -8.53
C THR A 100 1.80 -24.83 -9.73
N PRO A 101 2.93 -25.47 -10.08
CA PRO A 101 3.71 -25.08 -11.25
C PRO A 101 2.87 -24.95 -12.53
N ALA A 102 1.81 -25.75 -12.69
CA ALA A 102 0.87 -25.66 -13.80
C ALA A 102 0.00 -24.40 -13.71
N GLU A 103 -0.46 -24.01 -12.54
CA GLU A 103 -1.20 -22.76 -12.32
C GLU A 103 -0.28 -21.54 -12.44
N GLN A 104 0.97 -21.62 -11.99
CA GLN A 104 1.98 -20.59 -12.22
C GLN A 104 2.34 -20.47 -13.71
N GLN A 105 2.34 -21.57 -14.45
CA GLN A 105 2.61 -21.59 -15.88
C GLN A 105 1.41 -21.07 -16.71
N ALA A 106 0.18 -21.30 -16.27
CA ALA A 106 -1.03 -20.73 -16.87
C ALA A 106 -1.12 -19.20 -16.60
N VAL A 107 -0.64 -18.71 -15.46
CA VAL A 107 -0.54 -17.28 -15.12
C VAL A 107 0.68 -16.60 -15.79
N ARG A 108 1.69 -17.34 -16.20
CA ARG A 108 2.78 -16.87 -17.08
C ARG A 108 2.31 -16.66 -18.53
N GLN A 109 1.13 -16.09 -18.70
CA GLN A 109 0.78 -15.48 -19.97
C GLN A 109 1.75 -14.33 -20.18
N SER A 110 2.52 -14.40 -21.27
CA SER A 110 3.44 -13.34 -21.71
C SER A 110 2.75 -11.99 -21.51
N GLY A 111 3.40 -11.10 -20.73
CA GLY A 111 2.82 -9.81 -20.43
C GLY A 111 2.30 -9.14 -21.69
N THR A 112 1.04 -8.79 -21.73
CA THR A 112 0.42 -8.15 -22.89
C THR A 112 0.90 -6.72 -22.94
N THR A 113 1.40 -6.29 -24.11
CA THR A 113 1.76 -4.89 -24.34
C THR A 113 0.96 -4.35 -25.53
N PHE A 114 0.33 -3.20 -25.35
CA PHE A 114 -0.35 -2.48 -26.42
C PHE A 114 -0.27 -0.97 -26.22
N THR A 115 -0.58 -0.22 -27.28
CA THR A 115 -0.63 1.24 -27.22
C THR A 115 -2.03 1.72 -27.54
N ALA A 116 -2.56 2.59 -26.68
CA ALA A 116 -3.92 3.12 -26.81
C ALA A 116 -3.99 4.62 -26.51
N PRO A 117 -4.93 5.36 -27.11
CA PRO A 117 -5.24 6.70 -26.71
C PRO A 117 -5.95 6.71 -25.35
N VAL A 118 -5.55 7.63 -24.48
CA VAL A 118 -6.26 7.90 -23.23
C VAL A 118 -7.53 8.66 -23.56
N LEU A 119 -8.66 8.19 -23.06
CA LEU A 119 -9.97 8.82 -23.21
C LEU A 119 -10.21 9.82 -22.09
N TRP A 120 -9.97 9.37 -20.86
CA TRP A 120 -10.09 10.20 -19.66
C TRP A 120 -9.31 9.60 -18.49
N VAL A 121 -9.12 10.38 -17.44
CA VAL A 121 -8.39 10.01 -16.22
C VAL A 121 -9.37 10.10 -15.06
N SER A 122 -9.56 9.01 -14.33
CA SER A 122 -10.40 8.97 -13.14
C SER A 122 -9.76 9.78 -12.01
N ASP A 123 -8.57 9.35 -11.64
CA ASP A 123 -7.81 9.86 -10.50
C ASP A 123 -6.30 9.79 -10.78
N GLY A 124 -5.47 9.76 -9.73
CA GLY A 124 -4.02 9.75 -9.89
C GLY A 124 -3.43 8.41 -10.37
N ASP A 125 -4.15 7.31 -10.22
CA ASP A 125 -3.66 5.95 -10.53
C ASP A 125 -4.58 5.14 -11.44
N THR A 126 -5.66 5.74 -11.91
CA THR A 126 -6.64 5.09 -12.79
C THR A 126 -6.91 5.92 -14.04
N ILE A 127 -6.69 5.32 -15.20
CA ILE A 127 -6.97 5.94 -16.50
C ILE A 127 -7.89 5.04 -17.32
N ASN A 128 -8.60 5.62 -18.27
CA ASN A 128 -9.43 4.90 -19.23
C ASN A 128 -8.92 5.13 -20.64
N VAL A 129 -8.80 4.06 -21.41
CA VAL A 129 -8.22 4.07 -22.75
C VAL A 129 -9.14 3.45 -23.77
N ALA A 130 -8.99 3.82 -25.03
CA ALA A 130 -9.68 3.13 -26.12
C ALA A 130 -9.05 1.75 -26.33
N LYS A 131 -9.87 0.72 -26.18
CA LYS A 131 -9.42 -0.67 -26.29
C LYS A 131 -9.11 -1.03 -27.75
N PRO A 132 -8.02 -1.75 -28.03
CA PRO A 132 -7.82 -2.36 -29.35
C PRO A 132 -9.01 -3.27 -29.69
N GLY A 133 -9.61 -3.06 -30.86
CA GLY A 133 -10.81 -3.78 -31.28
C GLY A 133 -12.14 -3.12 -30.90
N GLY A 134 -12.08 -1.97 -30.25
CA GLY A 134 -13.27 -1.17 -29.88
C GLY A 134 -13.65 -1.24 -28.41
N GLY A 135 -14.37 -0.25 -27.95
CA GLY A 135 -14.76 -0.08 -26.55
C GLY A 135 -13.72 0.60 -25.67
N GLU A 136 -14.00 0.64 -24.38
CA GLU A 136 -13.21 1.30 -23.33
C GLU A 136 -12.58 0.26 -22.42
N GLU A 137 -11.38 0.55 -21.90
CA GLU A 137 -10.69 -0.27 -20.91
C GLU A 137 -10.21 0.61 -19.75
N GLY A 138 -10.66 0.28 -18.55
CA GLY A 138 -10.13 0.88 -17.34
C GLY A 138 -8.79 0.26 -16.97
N ILE A 139 -7.79 1.09 -16.74
CA ILE A 139 -6.43 0.69 -16.35
C ILE A 139 -6.16 1.18 -14.94
N ARG A 140 -5.95 0.27 -13.98
CA ARG A 140 -5.41 0.58 -12.66
C ARG A 140 -3.90 0.39 -12.71
N LEU A 141 -3.15 1.43 -12.42
CA LEU A 141 -1.70 1.38 -12.46
C LEU A 141 -1.17 0.46 -11.34
N ILE A 142 -0.34 -0.51 -11.74
CA ILE A 142 0.30 -1.44 -10.80
C ILE A 142 1.32 -0.69 -9.93
N GLY A 143 1.30 -1.02 -8.64
CA GLY A 143 2.36 -0.68 -7.70
C GLY A 143 2.33 0.73 -7.18
N ILE A 144 1.26 1.48 -7.42
CA ILE A 144 1.06 2.81 -6.86
C ILE A 144 -0.32 2.93 -6.23
N ASP A 145 -0.41 3.82 -5.26
CA ASP A 145 -1.65 4.31 -4.70
C ASP A 145 -1.59 5.83 -4.60
N THR A 146 -2.68 6.49 -4.95
CA THR A 146 -2.78 7.95 -4.89
C THR A 146 -3.88 8.35 -3.91
N PRO A 147 -3.76 9.51 -3.24
CA PRO A 147 -4.81 10.01 -2.40
C PRO A 147 -6.13 10.15 -3.18
N GLU A 148 -7.22 9.78 -2.55
CA GLU A 148 -8.55 9.69 -3.16
C GLU A 148 -9.13 11.08 -3.51
N VAL A 149 -9.88 11.10 -4.61
CA VAL A 149 -10.62 12.30 -5.09
C VAL A 149 -12.13 12.10 -5.08
N TYR A 150 -12.59 10.88 -4.76
CA TYR A 150 -13.99 10.51 -4.67
C TYR A 150 -14.37 10.13 -3.25
N GLY A 151 -15.58 10.48 -2.83
CA GLY A 151 -16.02 10.29 -1.45
C GLY A 151 -15.40 11.32 -0.52
N GLU A 152 -14.66 10.89 0.47
CA GLU A 152 -13.83 11.76 1.30
C GLU A 152 -12.55 12.09 0.54
N VAL A 153 -12.38 13.38 0.20
CA VAL A 153 -11.22 13.84 -0.57
C VAL A 153 -10.00 13.89 0.33
N GLU A 154 -8.99 13.10 -0.04
CA GLU A 154 -7.75 13.03 0.71
C GLU A 154 -6.78 14.16 0.33
N CYS A 155 -5.91 14.53 1.28
CA CYS A 155 -4.86 15.52 1.05
C CYS A 155 -3.94 15.07 -0.08
N GLY A 156 -3.76 15.91 -1.10
CA GLY A 156 -2.94 15.58 -2.28
C GLY A 156 -3.72 14.93 -3.44
N GLY A 157 -4.95 14.44 -3.22
CA GLY A 157 -5.76 13.79 -4.26
C GLY A 157 -6.01 14.66 -5.49
N PRO A 158 -6.52 15.89 -5.34
CA PRO A 158 -6.71 16.79 -6.48
C PRO A 158 -5.41 17.06 -7.27
N GLN A 159 -4.28 17.16 -6.57
CA GLN A 159 -2.97 17.39 -7.18
C GLN A 159 -2.48 16.14 -7.94
N ALA A 160 -2.66 14.94 -7.39
CA ALA A 160 -2.32 13.69 -8.04
C ALA A 160 -3.17 13.48 -9.31
N SER A 161 -4.49 13.65 -9.21
CA SER A 161 -5.41 13.58 -10.36
C SER A 161 -5.06 14.60 -11.44
N ALA A 162 -4.81 15.86 -11.08
CA ALA A 162 -4.42 16.90 -12.03
C ALA A 162 -3.06 16.60 -12.70
N ALA A 163 -2.12 16.02 -11.98
CA ALA A 163 -0.83 15.60 -12.53
C ALA A 163 -1.01 14.47 -13.55
N MET A 164 -1.76 13.41 -13.20
CA MET A 164 -2.01 12.30 -14.12
C MET A 164 -2.74 12.77 -15.39
N LYS A 165 -3.73 13.66 -15.27
CA LYS A 165 -4.42 14.27 -16.43
C LYS A 165 -3.45 14.98 -17.38
N LYS A 166 -2.41 15.65 -16.87
CA LYS A 166 -1.38 16.30 -17.69
C LYS A 166 -0.41 15.30 -18.31
N LEU A 167 -0.04 14.25 -17.57
CA LEU A 167 0.95 13.26 -17.99
C LEU A 167 0.40 12.28 -19.02
N ALA A 168 -0.83 11.84 -18.87
CA ALA A 168 -1.43 10.78 -19.69
C ALA A 168 -2.07 11.27 -20.99
N VAL A 169 -1.87 12.54 -21.39
CA VAL A 169 -2.47 13.10 -22.61
C VAL A 169 -2.06 12.33 -23.87
N GLY A 170 -3.02 11.97 -24.72
CA GLY A 170 -2.81 11.31 -26.01
C GLY A 170 -2.59 9.80 -25.87
N ARG A 171 -1.59 9.24 -26.55
CA ARG A 171 -1.36 7.78 -26.54
C ARG A 171 -0.36 7.36 -25.48
N VAL A 172 -0.64 6.26 -24.81
CA VAL A 172 0.22 5.61 -23.82
C VAL A 172 0.45 4.14 -24.17
N ARG A 173 1.58 3.60 -23.74
CA ARG A 173 1.87 2.16 -23.80
C ARG A 173 1.49 1.52 -22.46
N ILE A 174 0.70 0.49 -22.55
CA ILE A 174 0.15 -0.29 -21.44
C ILE A 174 0.83 -1.64 -21.46
N THR A 175 1.39 -2.08 -20.33
CA THR A 175 2.10 -3.36 -20.21
C THR A 175 1.65 -4.06 -18.94
N THR A 176 1.04 -5.24 -19.05
CA THR A 176 0.65 -6.05 -17.89
C THR A 176 1.88 -6.70 -17.25
N ASP A 177 1.81 -6.97 -15.96
CA ASP A 177 2.84 -7.72 -15.24
C ASP A 177 2.38 -9.18 -15.09
N PRO A 178 3.12 -10.16 -15.63
CA PRO A 178 2.74 -11.57 -15.50
C PRO A 178 2.90 -12.13 -14.08
N THR A 179 3.51 -11.37 -13.14
CA THR A 179 3.60 -11.75 -11.73
C THR A 179 2.42 -11.27 -10.90
N GLN A 180 1.55 -10.44 -11.52
CA GLN A 180 0.38 -9.86 -10.87
C GLN A 180 -0.91 -10.42 -11.50
N ASP A 181 -2.00 -10.30 -10.77
CA ASP A 181 -3.32 -10.58 -11.34
C ASP A 181 -3.56 -9.70 -12.56
N ARG A 182 -4.32 -10.23 -13.52
CA ARG A 182 -4.59 -9.50 -14.76
C ARG A 182 -5.58 -8.36 -14.55
N ARG A 183 -6.53 -8.55 -13.62
CA ARG A 183 -7.59 -7.59 -13.30
C ARG A 183 -7.80 -7.50 -11.80
N ASP A 184 -8.23 -6.35 -11.36
CA ASP A 184 -8.69 -6.18 -10.00
C ASP A 184 -10.15 -6.65 -9.81
N ARG A 185 -10.65 -6.54 -8.59
CA ARG A 185 -12.03 -6.91 -8.23
C ARG A 185 -13.12 -6.09 -8.94
N TYR A 186 -12.75 -4.94 -9.51
CA TYR A 186 -13.65 -4.07 -10.26
C TYR A 186 -13.57 -4.31 -11.77
N GLY A 187 -12.78 -5.29 -12.22
CA GLY A 187 -12.60 -5.66 -13.61
C GLY A 187 -11.61 -4.78 -14.38
N ARG A 188 -10.96 -3.78 -13.74
CA ARG A 188 -9.94 -2.93 -14.37
C ARG A 188 -8.68 -3.75 -14.68
N LEU A 189 -8.05 -3.48 -15.83
CA LEU A 189 -6.79 -4.11 -16.19
C LEU A 189 -5.66 -3.57 -15.31
N LEU A 190 -4.92 -4.46 -14.67
CA LEU A 190 -3.73 -4.11 -13.90
C LEU A 190 -2.53 -4.00 -14.84
N ALA A 191 -1.93 -2.82 -14.95
CA ALA A 191 -0.83 -2.60 -15.89
C ALA A 191 0.07 -1.42 -15.49
N TYR A 192 1.28 -1.46 -16.01
CA TYR A 192 2.17 -0.30 -16.08
C TYR A 192 1.77 0.59 -17.25
N VAL A 193 1.85 1.89 -17.08
CA VAL A 193 1.53 2.89 -18.09
C VAL A 193 2.77 3.73 -18.39
N ASN A 194 3.17 3.73 -19.65
CA ASN A 194 4.32 4.51 -20.10
C ASN A 194 3.92 5.54 -21.16
N LYS A 195 4.48 6.75 -21.07
CA LYS A 195 4.42 7.80 -22.08
C LYS A 195 5.81 7.95 -22.73
N GLY A 196 5.97 7.40 -23.91
CA GLY A 196 7.32 7.26 -24.48
C GLY A 196 8.22 6.42 -23.55
N PRO A 197 9.39 6.94 -23.16
CA PRO A 197 10.28 6.25 -22.22
C PRO A 197 9.86 6.39 -20.75
N VAL A 198 8.93 7.28 -20.44
CA VAL A 198 8.57 7.65 -19.06
C VAL A 198 7.55 6.68 -18.51
N ASP A 199 7.88 6.05 -17.38
CA ASP A 199 6.96 5.29 -16.55
C ASP A 199 6.13 6.26 -15.70
N LEU A 200 4.81 6.33 -15.95
CA LEU A 200 3.94 7.30 -15.29
C LEU A 200 3.76 6.97 -13.80
N GLY A 201 3.62 5.70 -13.43
CA GLY A 201 3.51 5.30 -12.04
C GLY A 201 4.75 5.72 -11.24
N ARG A 202 5.94 5.35 -11.72
CA ARG A 202 7.20 5.76 -11.09
C ARG A 202 7.36 7.27 -11.01
N LEU A 203 6.92 8.01 -12.04
CA LEU A 203 7.00 9.46 -12.04
C LEU A 203 6.07 10.10 -11.02
N MET A 204 4.87 9.55 -10.83
CA MET A 204 3.93 10.00 -9.78
C MET A 204 4.55 9.83 -8.40
N ILE A 205 5.14 8.67 -8.12
CA ILE A 205 5.87 8.40 -6.86
C ILE A 205 7.04 9.39 -6.70
N ALA A 206 7.89 9.53 -7.71
CA ALA A 206 9.07 10.41 -7.65
C ALA A 206 8.72 11.89 -7.40
N ARG A 207 7.48 12.29 -7.70
CA ARG A 207 6.94 13.62 -7.41
C ARG A 207 6.25 13.73 -6.05
N GLY A 208 6.16 12.65 -5.29
CA GLY A 208 5.43 12.60 -4.03
C GLY A 208 3.92 12.72 -4.19
N LEU A 209 3.38 12.28 -5.33
CA LEU A 209 1.94 12.32 -5.66
C LEU A 209 1.27 10.94 -5.57
N ALA A 210 2.05 9.92 -5.29
CA ALA A 210 1.62 8.55 -5.07
C ALA A 210 2.59 7.87 -4.12
N SER A 211 2.10 6.89 -3.38
CA SER A 211 2.90 5.95 -2.60
C SER A 211 3.05 4.62 -3.34
N VAL A 212 4.05 3.83 -2.96
CA VAL A 212 4.20 2.45 -3.42
C VAL A 212 3.12 1.60 -2.78
N TYR A 213 2.41 0.83 -3.59
CA TYR A 213 1.35 -0.07 -3.14
C TYR A 213 1.59 -1.50 -3.60
N VAL A 214 1.68 -2.43 -2.65
CA VAL A 214 1.79 -3.86 -2.90
C VAL A 214 0.50 -4.52 -2.44
N TYR A 215 -0.28 -5.05 -3.38
CA TYR A 215 -1.58 -5.66 -3.06
C TYR A 215 -1.43 -7.08 -2.49
N ASP A 216 -0.76 -7.96 -3.23
CA ASP A 216 -0.53 -9.35 -2.85
C ASP A 216 0.95 -9.72 -2.87
N ASP A 217 1.54 -9.74 -4.06
CA ASP A 217 2.92 -10.08 -4.31
C ASP A 217 3.68 -8.89 -4.89
N TYR A 218 5.02 -8.91 -4.73
CA TYR A 218 5.84 -7.87 -5.31
C TYR A 218 5.77 -7.89 -6.84
N PHE A 219 5.55 -6.72 -7.39
CA PHE A 219 5.52 -6.50 -8.83
C PHE A 219 6.94 -6.26 -9.39
N LYS A 220 7.17 -6.55 -10.66
CA LYS A 220 8.50 -6.47 -11.29
C LYS A 220 9.24 -5.16 -11.12
N ARG A 221 8.53 -4.03 -11.03
CA ARG A 221 9.13 -2.69 -10.90
C ARG A 221 9.29 -2.23 -9.46
N PHE A 222 8.96 -3.07 -8.46
CA PHE A 222 8.95 -2.71 -7.04
C PHE A 222 10.22 -1.97 -6.61
N SER A 223 11.41 -2.55 -6.79
CA SER A 223 12.67 -1.94 -6.36
C SER A 223 12.93 -0.55 -6.98
N SER A 224 12.45 -0.32 -8.20
CA SER A 224 12.56 0.98 -8.86
C SER A 224 11.59 2.01 -8.29
N TYR A 225 10.37 1.57 -7.95
CA TYR A 225 9.32 2.41 -7.38
C TYR A 225 9.67 2.79 -5.93
N ASN A 226 10.12 1.81 -5.16
CA ASN A 226 10.55 2.01 -3.78
C ASN A 226 11.72 3.01 -3.67
N ARG A 227 12.73 2.92 -4.55
CA ARG A 227 13.79 3.95 -4.60
C ARG A 227 13.26 5.34 -4.96
N ALA A 228 12.24 5.41 -5.81
CA ALA A 228 11.63 6.70 -6.17
C ALA A 228 10.86 7.31 -4.99
N GLU A 229 10.16 6.46 -4.21
CA GLU A 229 9.45 6.87 -3.00
C GLU A 229 10.40 7.40 -1.94
N ASN A 230 11.45 6.64 -1.61
CA ASN A 230 12.46 7.08 -0.65
C ASN A 230 13.04 8.44 -1.04
N SER A 231 13.41 8.59 -2.31
CA SER A 231 13.94 9.89 -2.79
C SER A 231 12.90 11.02 -2.73
N ALA A 232 11.61 10.72 -2.84
CA ALA A 232 10.56 11.73 -2.74
C ALA A 232 10.29 12.11 -1.28
N THR A 233 10.29 11.12 -0.39
CA THR A 233 10.13 11.29 1.07
C THR A 233 11.31 12.06 1.66
N ASP A 234 12.55 11.62 1.36
CA ASP A 234 13.78 12.29 1.85
C ASP A 234 13.86 13.77 1.45
N ALA A 235 13.24 14.11 0.32
CA ALA A 235 13.24 15.47 -0.23
C ALA A 235 11.91 16.22 0.01
N ASP A 236 11.02 15.72 0.85
CA ASP A 236 9.71 16.31 1.16
C ASP A 236 8.93 16.72 -0.09
N ARG A 237 8.83 15.85 -1.09
CA ARG A 237 8.16 16.19 -2.36
C ARG A 237 6.66 15.97 -2.28
N GLY A 238 5.91 16.85 -2.96
CA GLY A 238 4.48 16.71 -3.16
C GLY A 238 3.70 16.57 -1.84
N SER A 239 2.93 15.52 -1.71
CA SER A 239 2.11 15.24 -0.53
C SER A 239 2.94 15.00 0.73
N TRP A 240 4.18 14.50 0.62
CA TRP A 240 5.09 14.33 1.76
C TRP A 240 5.41 15.63 2.48
N LYS A 241 5.35 16.75 1.76
CA LYS A 241 5.59 18.08 2.32
C LYS A 241 4.36 18.73 2.92
N HIS A 242 3.19 18.49 2.33
CA HIS A 242 2.00 19.31 2.57
C HIS A 242 0.86 18.57 3.25
N CYS A 243 0.95 17.23 3.29
CA CYS A 243 -0.06 16.39 3.90
C CYS A 243 0.55 15.77 5.15
N ASP A 244 -0.20 15.81 6.25
CA ASP A 244 0.13 15.05 7.45
C ASP A 244 -0.19 13.58 7.15
N ILE A 245 0.74 12.90 6.48
CA ILE A 245 0.59 11.49 6.16
C ILE A 245 0.94 10.73 7.44
N THR A 246 -0.01 10.69 8.36
CA THR A 246 0.04 9.75 9.46
C THR A 246 -0.23 8.37 8.88
N VAL A 247 0.81 7.56 8.80
CA VAL A 247 0.68 6.14 8.47
C VAL A 247 0.12 5.46 9.71
N ASP A 248 -1.20 5.24 9.77
CA ASP A 248 -1.87 4.44 10.79
C ASP A 248 -1.56 2.92 10.62
#